data_1f5643b8891b8e4e92677c0e0a29d0c5
#
_entry.id   1f5643b8891b8e4e92677c0e0a29d0c5
#
_cell.length_a   1.000
_cell.length_b   1.000
_cell.length_c   1.000
_cell.angle_alpha   90.00
_cell.angle_beta   90.00
_cell.angle_gamma   90.00
#
_symmetry.space_group_name_H-M   'P 1'
#
loop_
_entity.id
_entity.type
_entity.pdbx_description
1 polymer ?
#
loop_
_entity_poly.entity_id
_entity_poly.type
_entity_poly.pdbx_seq_one_letter_code
_entity_poly.pdbx_strand_id
1 'polypeptide(L)'
;MTDYITTIGLEVHVQLKTRSKMFCSCAVEYGAEPNTNVCPVCMGMPGALPVMNEEALKLTALAGLMLGCEIGPVCKFDRKNYFYPDMPKNYQISQYDMPLCLGGIVPLHDLAYPKDAQKSIGTPNKNMHLVRIHLEEDVAKSFHMETATGIDYNRAGTPLMEIVGEPDISTPEEAFAYLTVLQQVMIYGGISDADMEKGQLRCDVNVSVRPVGTDKYGTKIEIKNLNSISGVRRALIFEIPRQVEILRNGGTLQQETRRWDDVRGETTLMRIKESAHDYRYFPDPDLLPVKTASIVEAARLRKPELPWEKRTRFVSDFGVSDYDASVLANDLALASYFETAARGAKKPKNVANWIINDLLSAMSAASVNISDCPIAPSSLDELVNLIDAGSINSKQGKEVFAEMFSTGKSAAVIVEEKGLKQESDTGAIEAFVDEVIAANPGPVADYKTGKASALNFLKGQVMKLSKGKANPALAGEILEKKLV
;
A
#
# COMPACT_ATOMS: atom_id res chain seq x y z
N MET A 1 36.70 13.06 10.95
CA MET A 1 36.22 11.67 11.07
C MET A 1 35.98 11.19 9.66
N THR A 2 36.38 9.96 9.33
CA THR A 2 36.12 9.39 8.00
C THR A 2 34.63 9.14 7.86
N ASP A 3 33.98 9.80 6.90
CA ASP A 3 32.58 9.57 6.57
C ASP A 3 32.47 8.30 5.71
N TYR A 4 31.33 7.63 5.79
CA TYR A 4 31.05 6.40 5.06
C TYR A 4 29.84 6.57 4.15
N ILE A 5 29.88 5.91 3.00
CA ILE A 5 28.77 5.80 2.04
C ILE A 5 28.17 4.42 2.20
N THR A 6 26.86 4.36 2.39
CA THR A 6 26.09 3.12 2.41
C THR A 6 25.57 2.80 1.02
N THR A 7 25.59 1.54 0.66
CA THR A 7 25.04 1.01 -0.59
C THR A 7 24.15 -0.19 -0.25
N ILE A 8 22.91 -0.15 -0.68
CA ILE A 8 21.89 -1.18 -0.40
C ILE A 8 21.28 -1.63 -1.73
N GLY A 9 21.23 -2.94 -1.93
CA GLY A 9 20.48 -3.60 -3.00
C GLY A 9 19.45 -4.54 -2.40
N LEU A 10 18.26 -4.57 -3.00
CA LEU A 10 17.16 -5.42 -2.55
C LEU A 10 16.82 -6.47 -3.61
N GLU A 11 16.65 -7.71 -3.17
CA GLU A 11 16.09 -8.82 -3.93
C GLU A 11 14.72 -9.14 -3.35
N VAL A 12 13.66 -8.90 -4.11
CA VAL A 12 12.29 -9.05 -3.63
C VAL A 12 11.60 -10.18 -4.36
N HIS A 13 11.10 -11.16 -3.60
CA HIS A 13 10.36 -12.29 -4.11
C HIS A 13 8.87 -12.10 -3.84
N VAL A 14 8.04 -12.25 -4.87
CA VAL A 14 6.59 -12.05 -4.80
C VAL A 14 5.87 -13.31 -5.30
N GLN A 15 5.09 -13.95 -4.44
CA GLN A 15 4.19 -15.02 -4.86
C GLN A 15 3.04 -14.45 -5.68
N LEU A 16 2.83 -14.99 -6.87
CA LEU A 16 1.82 -14.53 -7.80
C LEU A 16 0.45 -15.10 -7.44
N LYS A 17 -0.58 -14.28 -7.57
CA LYS A 17 -1.98 -14.64 -7.28
C LYS A 17 -2.59 -15.46 -8.42
N THR A 18 -2.07 -16.67 -8.62
CA THR A 18 -2.57 -17.65 -9.59
C THR A 18 -3.42 -18.71 -8.91
N ARG A 19 -4.30 -19.35 -9.68
CA ARG A 19 -5.13 -20.45 -9.18
C ARG A 19 -4.36 -21.77 -9.08
N SER A 20 -3.33 -21.94 -9.91
CA SER A 20 -2.52 -23.16 -9.95
C SER A 20 -1.03 -22.84 -9.89
N LYS A 21 -0.23 -23.86 -9.60
CA LYS A 21 1.23 -23.78 -9.54
C LYS A 21 1.84 -23.43 -10.89
N MET A 22 3.16 -23.11 -10.88
CA MET A 22 3.88 -22.61 -12.06
C MET A 22 3.92 -23.61 -13.21
N PHE A 23 4.08 -24.89 -12.89
CA PHE A 23 4.31 -25.93 -13.90
C PHE A 23 3.36 -27.14 -13.79
N CYS A 24 2.30 -27.06 -12.96
CA CYS A 24 1.28 -28.08 -12.84
C CYS A 24 -0.08 -27.50 -12.43
N SER A 25 -1.12 -28.33 -12.42
CA SER A 25 -2.49 -27.95 -12.10
C SER A 25 -2.84 -27.94 -10.60
N CYS A 26 -1.90 -28.27 -9.70
CA CYS A 26 -2.15 -28.23 -8.25
C CYS A 26 -2.55 -26.82 -7.80
N ALA A 27 -3.51 -26.74 -6.91
CA ALA A 27 -3.97 -25.47 -6.36
C ALA A 27 -2.86 -24.74 -5.59
N VAL A 28 -2.88 -23.41 -5.64
CA VAL A 28 -2.11 -22.51 -4.76
C VAL A 28 -3.06 -22.03 -3.68
N GLU A 29 -2.96 -22.59 -2.49
CA GLU A 29 -3.83 -22.31 -1.37
C GLU A 29 -3.03 -22.15 -0.08
N TYR A 30 -3.19 -21.00 0.57
CA TYR A 30 -2.52 -20.72 1.85
C TYR A 30 -3.27 -21.42 3.00
N GLY A 31 -2.51 -22.14 3.84
CA GLY A 31 -3.07 -22.79 5.04
C GLY A 31 -3.78 -24.14 4.80
N ALA A 32 -3.70 -24.68 3.58
CA ALA A 32 -4.16 -26.05 3.32
C ALA A 32 -3.36 -27.08 4.16
N GLU A 33 -3.98 -28.23 4.45
CA GLU A 33 -3.32 -29.32 5.17
C GLU A 33 -2.02 -29.72 4.46
N PRO A 34 -0.91 -29.94 5.20
CA PRO A 34 0.40 -30.21 4.61
C PRO A 34 0.38 -31.36 3.61
N ASN A 35 1.05 -31.16 2.48
CA ASN A 35 1.22 -32.17 1.42
C ASN A 35 -0.06 -32.66 0.74
N THR A 36 -1.15 -31.88 0.78
CA THR A 36 -2.41 -32.20 0.08
C THR A 36 -2.46 -31.63 -1.34
N ASN A 37 -1.76 -30.52 -1.62
CA ASN A 37 -1.70 -29.88 -2.92
C ASN A 37 -0.40 -30.23 -3.67
N VAL A 38 -0.17 -31.52 -3.90
CA VAL A 38 1.02 -32.06 -4.57
C VAL A 38 0.66 -33.05 -5.68
N CYS A 39 1.51 -33.13 -6.70
CA CYS A 39 1.37 -34.10 -7.80
C CYS A 39 2.75 -34.58 -8.29
N PRO A 40 2.82 -35.61 -9.15
CA PRO A 40 4.10 -36.07 -9.70
C PRO A 40 4.98 -34.99 -10.31
N VAL A 41 4.39 -33.95 -10.92
CA VAL A 41 5.15 -32.84 -11.58
C VAL A 41 5.86 -31.99 -10.53
N CYS A 42 5.11 -31.41 -9.56
CA CYS A 42 5.75 -30.54 -8.54
C CYS A 42 6.64 -31.33 -7.56
N MET A 43 6.45 -32.65 -7.45
CA MET A 43 7.31 -33.54 -6.69
C MET A 43 8.53 -34.05 -7.46
N GLY A 44 8.65 -33.73 -8.76
CA GLY A 44 9.78 -34.14 -9.58
C GLY A 44 9.89 -35.63 -9.81
N MET A 45 8.76 -36.33 -9.90
CA MET A 45 8.75 -37.76 -10.13
C MET A 45 9.25 -38.09 -11.55
N PRO A 46 9.96 -39.24 -11.73
CA PRO A 46 10.44 -39.63 -13.06
C PRO A 46 9.34 -39.71 -14.11
N GLY A 47 9.58 -39.10 -15.27
CA GLY A 47 8.64 -39.10 -16.41
C GLY A 47 7.54 -38.01 -16.34
N ALA A 48 7.48 -37.21 -15.27
CA ALA A 48 6.57 -36.07 -15.18
C ALA A 48 7.19 -34.85 -15.90
N LEU A 49 6.41 -34.17 -16.75
CA LEU A 49 6.84 -33.02 -17.54
C LEU A 49 6.13 -31.75 -17.05
N PRO A 50 6.85 -30.60 -16.99
CA PRO A 50 6.27 -29.30 -16.60
C PRO A 50 5.35 -28.77 -17.71
N VAL A 51 4.24 -28.11 -17.30
CA VAL A 51 3.37 -27.32 -18.18
C VAL A 51 3.24 -25.93 -17.60
N MET A 52 3.72 -24.95 -18.34
CA MET A 52 3.85 -23.57 -17.89
C MET A 52 2.50 -22.88 -17.64
N ASN A 53 2.40 -22.14 -16.56
CA ASN A 53 1.24 -21.32 -16.21
C ASN A 53 1.29 -19.98 -16.94
N GLU A 54 0.45 -19.79 -17.95
CA GLU A 54 0.38 -18.57 -18.75
C GLU A 54 -0.04 -17.34 -17.92
N GLU A 55 -0.89 -17.52 -16.89
CA GLU A 55 -1.31 -16.43 -16.02
C GLU A 55 -0.13 -15.86 -15.21
N ALA A 56 0.80 -16.69 -14.77
CA ALA A 56 2.01 -16.24 -14.11
C ALA A 56 2.87 -15.33 -15.01
N LEU A 57 3.00 -15.67 -16.30
CA LEU A 57 3.68 -14.81 -17.27
C LEU A 57 2.95 -13.49 -17.47
N LYS A 58 1.61 -13.51 -17.58
CA LYS A 58 0.80 -12.28 -17.72
C LYS A 58 0.91 -11.36 -16.51
N LEU A 59 0.88 -11.91 -15.30
CA LEU A 59 1.03 -11.13 -14.07
C LEU A 59 2.44 -10.53 -13.94
N THR A 60 3.48 -11.27 -14.31
CA THR A 60 4.85 -10.75 -14.30
C THR A 60 5.06 -9.69 -15.39
N ALA A 61 4.53 -9.89 -16.59
CA ALA A 61 4.55 -8.87 -17.64
C ALA A 61 3.79 -7.60 -17.22
N LEU A 62 2.67 -7.76 -16.51
CA LEU A 62 1.91 -6.64 -15.94
C LEU A 62 2.76 -5.86 -14.92
N ALA A 63 3.43 -6.54 -13.98
CA ALA A 63 4.36 -5.92 -13.05
C ALA A 63 5.45 -5.13 -13.78
N GLY A 64 6.07 -5.74 -14.79
CA GLY A 64 7.07 -5.08 -15.64
C GLY A 64 6.53 -3.82 -16.32
N LEU A 65 5.34 -3.88 -16.92
CA LEU A 65 4.70 -2.72 -17.56
C LEU A 65 4.35 -1.61 -16.57
N MET A 66 3.94 -1.97 -15.34
CA MET A 66 3.62 -1.00 -14.28
C MET A 66 4.88 -0.30 -13.76
N LEU A 67 6.02 -0.98 -13.78
CA LEU A 67 7.31 -0.45 -13.33
C LEU A 67 8.18 0.09 -14.50
N GLY A 68 7.64 0.13 -15.71
CA GLY A 68 8.34 0.68 -16.88
C GLY A 68 9.51 -0.17 -17.39
N CYS A 69 9.48 -1.49 -17.14
CA CYS A 69 10.47 -2.41 -17.69
C CYS A 69 10.32 -2.59 -19.21
N GLU A 70 11.42 -2.90 -19.87
CA GLU A 70 11.41 -3.47 -21.21
C GLU A 70 11.09 -4.97 -21.13
N ILE A 71 10.11 -5.42 -21.90
CA ILE A 71 9.77 -6.84 -21.98
C ILE A 71 10.38 -7.43 -23.24
N GLY A 72 11.25 -8.42 -23.06
CA GLY A 72 11.92 -9.11 -24.17
C GLY A 72 10.91 -9.79 -25.10
N PRO A 73 11.18 -9.85 -26.42
CA PRO A 73 10.30 -10.50 -27.40
C PRO A 73 10.20 -12.02 -27.21
N VAL A 74 11.18 -12.59 -26.52
CA VAL A 74 11.27 -14.01 -26.14
C VAL A 74 11.87 -14.10 -24.75
N CYS A 75 11.32 -14.97 -23.90
CA CYS A 75 11.94 -15.38 -22.65
C CYS A 75 12.08 -16.91 -22.61
N LYS A 76 12.94 -17.43 -21.75
CA LYS A 76 13.11 -18.88 -21.57
C LYS A 76 13.28 -19.23 -20.09
N PHE A 77 13.09 -20.50 -19.81
CA PHE A 77 13.33 -21.05 -18.48
C PHE A 77 14.62 -21.87 -18.47
N ASP A 78 15.34 -21.76 -17.35
CA ASP A 78 16.59 -22.44 -17.07
C ASP A 78 16.46 -23.25 -15.79
N ARG A 79 17.24 -24.32 -15.66
CA ARG A 79 17.39 -25.08 -14.41
C ARG A 79 18.50 -24.48 -13.57
N LYS A 80 18.14 -24.03 -12.35
CA LYS A 80 19.05 -23.58 -11.29
C LYS A 80 19.30 -24.77 -10.36
N ASN A 81 20.46 -25.38 -10.46
CA ASN A 81 20.74 -26.64 -9.77
C ASN A 81 21.26 -26.39 -8.35
N TYR A 82 20.56 -26.93 -7.37
CA TYR A 82 21.01 -27.00 -5.98
C TYR A 82 20.25 -28.08 -5.21
N PHE A 83 20.92 -28.66 -4.20
CA PHE A 83 20.39 -29.82 -3.46
C PHE A 83 19.97 -29.37 -2.08
N TYR A 84 18.67 -29.34 -1.88
CA TYR A 84 18.06 -29.02 -0.59
C TYR A 84 16.81 -29.88 -0.37
N PRO A 85 16.49 -30.28 0.88
CA PRO A 85 15.33 -31.13 1.15
C PRO A 85 14.00 -30.53 0.75
N ASP A 86 13.88 -29.19 0.72
CA ASP A 86 12.69 -28.45 0.30
C ASP A 86 12.57 -28.23 -1.22
N MET A 87 13.60 -28.69 -1.99
CA MET A 87 13.58 -28.69 -3.46
C MET A 87 13.47 -30.13 -4.00
N PRO A 88 12.25 -30.62 -4.27
CA PRO A 88 12.02 -32.04 -4.57
C PRO A 88 12.65 -32.52 -5.87
N LYS A 89 12.89 -31.61 -6.84
CA LYS A 89 13.52 -31.90 -8.14
C LYS A 89 15.05 -31.82 -8.10
N ASN A 90 15.66 -31.31 -7.03
CA ASN A 90 17.06 -30.92 -6.91
C ASN A 90 17.49 -29.78 -7.86
N TYR A 91 16.52 -29.13 -8.50
CA TYR A 91 16.71 -27.88 -9.24
C TYR A 91 15.42 -27.04 -9.17
N GLN A 92 15.58 -25.75 -9.28
CA GLN A 92 14.50 -24.78 -9.43
C GLN A 92 14.41 -24.36 -10.90
N ILE A 93 13.23 -24.33 -11.47
CA ILE A 93 13.02 -23.72 -12.77
C ILE A 93 12.89 -22.21 -12.57
N SER A 94 13.77 -21.46 -13.24
CA SER A 94 13.93 -20.01 -13.11
C SER A 94 14.27 -19.41 -14.48
N GLN A 95 14.60 -18.12 -14.57
CA GLN A 95 15.08 -17.46 -15.77
C GLN A 95 16.44 -16.83 -15.49
N TYR A 96 17.43 -17.06 -16.32
CA TYR A 96 18.81 -16.59 -16.07
C TYR A 96 19.23 -15.50 -17.07
N ASP A 97 19.55 -15.88 -18.29
CA ASP A 97 20.09 -14.97 -19.33
C ASP A 97 19.02 -14.31 -20.21
N MET A 98 17.80 -14.86 -20.25
CA MET A 98 16.65 -14.30 -20.98
C MET A 98 15.44 -14.12 -20.04
N PRO A 99 15.52 -13.22 -19.06
CA PRO A 99 14.40 -12.92 -18.16
C PRO A 99 13.24 -12.27 -18.93
N LEU A 100 12.05 -12.30 -18.36
CA LEU A 100 10.87 -11.71 -18.99
C LEU A 100 10.97 -10.18 -19.08
N CYS A 101 11.49 -9.51 -18.02
CA CYS A 101 11.55 -8.06 -17.95
C CYS A 101 12.98 -7.59 -17.62
N LEU A 102 13.41 -6.50 -18.25
CA LEU A 102 14.70 -5.86 -18.04
C LEU A 102 14.52 -4.40 -17.65
N GLY A 103 15.37 -3.92 -16.76
CA GLY A 103 15.31 -2.54 -16.27
C GLY A 103 14.02 -2.23 -15.50
N GLY A 104 13.62 -0.98 -15.52
CA GLY A 104 12.45 -0.47 -14.83
C GLY A 104 12.79 0.43 -13.65
N ILE A 105 11.76 1.02 -13.03
CA ILE A 105 11.91 2.03 -11.99
C ILE A 105 10.85 1.81 -10.92
N VAL A 106 11.26 1.92 -9.65
CA VAL A 106 10.38 2.06 -8.49
C VAL A 106 10.41 3.52 -8.06
N PRO A 107 9.36 4.33 -8.34
CA PRO A 107 9.34 5.74 -8.01
C PRO A 107 8.98 5.95 -6.54
N LEU A 108 9.93 6.42 -5.74
CA LEU A 108 9.67 6.80 -4.35
C LEU A 108 8.92 8.13 -4.28
N HIS A 109 8.07 8.26 -3.29
CA HIS A 109 7.33 9.49 -3.00
C HIS A 109 7.20 9.70 -1.48
N ASP A 110 6.84 10.90 -1.06
CA ASP A 110 6.79 11.35 0.33
C ASP A 110 6.05 10.42 1.29
N LEU A 111 4.86 9.92 0.93
CA LEU A 111 4.07 9.05 1.79
C LEU A 111 4.56 7.58 1.84
N ALA A 112 5.45 7.19 0.95
CA ALA A 112 6.04 5.85 1.00
C ALA A 112 7.04 5.70 2.15
N TYR A 113 7.60 6.81 2.63
CA TYR A 113 8.55 6.82 3.75
C TYR A 113 7.86 6.59 5.11
N PRO A 114 8.61 6.10 6.12
CA PRO A 114 8.06 5.94 7.47
C PRO A 114 7.54 7.27 8.03
N LYS A 115 6.39 7.26 8.70
CA LYS A 115 5.74 8.48 9.22
C LYS A 115 6.64 9.34 10.10
N ASP A 116 7.49 8.71 10.91
CA ASP A 116 8.46 9.37 11.80
C ASP A 116 9.60 10.07 11.03
N ALA A 117 9.92 9.62 9.83
CA ALA A 117 11.01 10.14 9.01
C ALA A 117 10.55 11.11 7.90
N GLN A 118 9.28 11.11 7.49
CA GLN A 118 8.78 11.88 6.34
C GLN A 118 9.21 13.36 6.36
N LYS A 119 9.18 14.01 7.53
CA LYS A 119 9.53 15.42 7.67
C LYS A 119 11.03 15.71 7.54
N SER A 120 11.88 14.71 7.72
CA SER A 120 13.35 14.82 7.66
C SER A 120 13.94 14.43 6.32
N ILE A 121 13.13 13.85 5.41
CA ILE A 121 13.59 13.46 4.07
C ILE A 121 13.70 14.70 3.19
N GLY A 122 14.93 15.06 2.81
CA GLY A 122 15.19 16.24 1.97
C GLY A 122 14.76 16.06 0.51
N THR A 123 14.83 14.84 -0.04
CA THR A 123 14.48 14.52 -1.44
C THR A 123 13.61 13.26 -1.46
N PRO A 124 12.30 13.38 -1.19
CA PRO A 124 11.42 12.22 -1.11
C PRO A 124 11.13 11.57 -2.47
N ASN A 125 11.12 12.36 -3.55
CA ASN A 125 10.86 11.87 -4.90
C ASN A 125 12.18 11.41 -5.53
N LYS A 126 12.39 10.10 -5.61
CA LYS A 126 13.60 9.48 -6.13
C LYS A 126 13.24 8.21 -6.90
N ASN A 127 13.87 8.00 -8.02
CA ASN A 127 13.72 6.78 -8.80
C ASN A 127 14.79 5.77 -8.40
N MET A 128 14.35 4.57 -8.01
CA MET A 128 15.22 3.42 -7.78
C MET A 128 15.13 2.49 -8.98
N HIS A 129 16.28 2.06 -9.48
CA HIS A 129 16.34 1.30 -10.72
C HIS A 129 16.26 -0.21 -10.46
N LEU A 130 15.70 -0.92 -11.42
CA LEU A 130 15.65 -2.37 -11.45
C LEU A 130 16.66 -2.90 -12.45
N VAL A 131 17.28 -4.02 -12.11
CA VAL A 131 18.10 -4.82 -13.03
C VAL A 131 17.18 -5.64 -13.94
N ARG A 132 16.26 -6.39 -13.31
CA ARG A 132 15.33 -7.30 -14.00
C ARG A 132 14.19 -7.74 -13.10
N ILE A 133 13.15 -8.27 -13.75
CA ILE A 133 12.10 -9.06 -13.11
C ILE A 133 12.03 -10.38 -13.85
N HIS A 134 12.08 -11.49 -13.12
CA HIS A 134 12.03 -12.82 -13.71
C HIS A 134 11.13 -13.77 -12.92
N LEU A 135 10.68 -14.81 -13.63
CA LEU A 135 9.84 -15.86 -13.09
C LEU A 135 10.66 -17.03 -12.59
N GLU A 136 10.21 -17.60 -11.49
CA GLU A 136 10.70 -18.86 -10.95
C GLU A 136 9.58 -19.61 -10.21
N GLU A 137 9.86 -20.77 -9.66
CA GLU A 137 8.97 -21.50 -8.78
C GLU A 137 9.47 -21.43 -7.33
N ASP A 138 8.54 -21.37 -6.37
CA ASP A 138 8.88 -21.40 -4.94
C ASP A 138 9.26 -22.83 -4.50
N VAL A 139 9.98 -22.91 -3.40
CA VAL A 139 10.38 -24.16 -2.75
C VAL A 139 9.38 -24.55 -1.66
N ALA A 140 9.49 -25.78 -1.12
CA ALA A 140 8.67 -26.26 -0.01
C ALA A 140 8.91 -25.44 1.27
N LYS A 141 8.03 -25.63 2.26
CA LYS A 141 8.18 -25.02 3.58
C LYS A 141 8.74 -26.04 4.56
N SER A 142 9.88 -25.67 5.19
CA SER A 142 10.51 -26.50 6.24
C SER A 142 10.05 -26.05 7.63
N PHE A 143 9.73 -27.01 8.47
CA PHE A 143 9.38 -26.81 9.88
C PHE A 143 10.43 -27.50 10.74
N HIS A 144 11.20 -26.73 11.45
CA HIS A 144 12.23 -27.26 12.36
C HIS A 144 11.59 -27.57 13.71
N MET A 145 11.62 -28.84 14.07
CA MET A 145 11.20 -29.39 15.36
C MET A 145 12.45 -29.77 16.17
N GLU A 146 12.28 -30.10 17.43
CA GLU A 146 13.38 -30.41 18.33
C GLU A 146 14.27 -31.58 17.84
N THR A 147 13.69 -32.62 17.27
CA THR A 147 14.37 -33.85 16.82
C THR A 147 14.22 -34.16 15.33
N ALA A 148 13.46 -33.37 14.60
CA ALA A 148 13.14 -33.62 13.20
C ALA A 148 12.90 -32.32 12.43
N THR A 149 12.93 -32.40 11.09
CA THR A 149 12.45 -31.34 10.21
C THR A 149 11.32 -31.88 9.35
N GLY A 150 10.12 -31.32 9.53
CA GLY A 150 8.98 -31.58 8.65
C GLY A 150 9.07 -30.73 7.39
N ILE A 151 8.61 -31.25 6.25
CA ILE A 151 8.59 -30.52 4.98
C ILE A 151 7.17 -30.59 4.40
N ASP A 152 6.61 -29.40 4.13
CA ASP A 152 5.34 -29.23 3.43
C ASP A 152 5.58 -28.80 1.99
N TYR A 153 5.30 -29.68 1.04
CA TYR A 153 5.47 -29.44 -0.39
C TYR A 153 4.29 -28.72 -1.05
N ASN A 154 3.28 -28.29 -0.31
CA ASN A 154 2.16 -27.53 -0.87
C ASN A 154 2.65 -26.23 -1.54
N ARG A 155 3.70 -25.61 -0.99
CA ARG A 155 4.30 -24.41 -1.57
C ARG A 155 5.24 -24.68 -2.76
N ALA A 156 5.85 -25.86 -2.84
CA ALA A 156 6.77 -26.20 -3.94
C ALA A 156 6.08 -26.08 -5.28
N GLY A 157 6.66 -25.33 -6.19
CA GLY A 157 6.10 -25.03 -7.52
C GLY A 157 5.11 -23.85 -7.55
N THR A 158 4.84 -23.15 -6.45
CA THR A 158 4.07 -21.90 -6.46
C THR A 158 4.75 -20.87 -7.35
N PRO A 159 4.02 -20.18 -8.27
CA PRO A 159 4.63 -19.16 -9.10
C PRO A 159 5.22 -18.03 -8.27
N LEU A 160 6.48 -17.76 -8.49
CA LEU A 160 7.27 -16.77 -7.79
C LEU A 160 7.89 -15.81 -8.81
N MET A 161 7.84 -14.53 -8.51
CA MET A 161 8.48 -13.47 -9.28
C MET A 161 9.62 -12.89 -8.44
N GLU A 162 10.83 -12.86 -8.98
CA GLU A 162 11.96 -12.19 -8.35
C GLU A 162 12.21 -10.85 -9.02
N ILE A 163 12.27 -9.79 -8.20
CA ILE A 163 12.55 -8.41 -8.58
C ILE A 163 13.92 -8.06 -8.04
N VAL A 164 14.88 -7.86 -8.93
CA VAL A 164 16.26 -7.51 -8.57
C VAL A 164 16.46 -6.01 -8.74
N GLY A 165 16.73 -5.31 -7.65
CA GLY A 165 17.04 -3.88 -7.64
C GLY A 165 18.52 -3.61 -7.89
N GLU A 166 18.81 -2.45 -8.51
CA GLU A 166 20.16 -1.90 -8.52
C GLU A 166 20.58 -1.48 -7.10
N PRO A 167 21.88 -1.46 -6.80
CA PRO A 167 22.37 -1.04 -5.48
C PRO A 167 22.41 0.50 -5.34
N ASP A 168 21.32 1.17 -5.61
CA ASP A 168 21.19 2.63 -5.62
C ASP A 168 20.45 3.22 -4.40
N ILE A 169 19.98 2.35 -3.51
CA ILE A 169 19.41 2.72 -2.21
C ILE A 169 20.56 3.05 -1.25
N SER A 170 20.43 4.12 -0.49
CA SER A 170 21.47 4.61 0.41
C SER A 170 21.08 4.74 1.89
N THR A 171 19.77 4.68 2.19
CA THR A 171 19.28 4.81 3.58
C THR A 171 18.26 3.73 3.94
N PRO A 172 18.11 3.41 5.24
CA PRO A 172 17.05 2.51 5.70
C PRO A 172 15.63 2.99 5.35
N GLU A 173 15.43 4.31 5.32
CA GLU A 173 14.17 4.95 4.96
C GLU A 173 13.83 4.78 3.49
N GLU A 174 14.83 4.88 2.61
CA GLU A 174 14.65 4.60 1.17
C GLU A 174 14.32 3.13 0.93
N ALA A 175 14.94 2.20 1.65
CA ALA A 175 14.62 0.77 1.56
C ALA A 175 13.17 0.49 2.00
N PHE A 176 12.71 1.13 3.07
CA PHE A 176 11.32 1.07 3.51
C PHE A 176 10.38 1.60 2.43
N ALA A 177 10.66 2.79 1.88
CA ALA A 177 9.84 3.41 0.85
C ALA A 177 9.78 2.56 -0.43
N TYR A 178 10.91 1.99 -0.86
CA TYR A 178 11.00 1.09 -2.00
C TYR A 178 10.06 -0.12 -1.85
N LEU A 179 10.11 -0.81 -0.71
CA LEU A 179 9.25 -1.96 -0.46
C LEU A 179 7.77 -1.57 -0.35
N THR A 180 7.48 -0.40 0.23
CA THR A 180 6.11 0.15 0.31
C THR A 180 5.53 0.39 -1.09
N VAL A 181 6.29 1.02 -1.99
CA VAL A 181 5.84 1.26 -3.37
C VAL A 181 5.69 -0.05 -4.13
N LEU A 182 6.63 -0.99 -4.01
CA LEU A 182 6.50 -2.31 -4.65
C LEU A 182 5.25 -3.04 -4.17
N GLN A 183 5.00 -3.08 -2.87
CA GLN A 183 3.80 -3.69 -2.31
C GLN A 183 2.52 -3.07 -2.89
N GLN A 184 2.45 -1.74 -2.97
CA GLN A 184 1.33 -1.03 -3.60
C GLN A 184 1.14 -1.44 -5.05
N VAL A 185 2.21 -1.48 -5.85
CA VAL A 185 2.15 -1.90 -7.26
C VAL A 185 1.60 -3.31 -7.40
N MET A 186 2.04 -4.25 -6.55
CA MET A 186 1.56 -5.64 -6.58
C MET A 186 0.07 -5.75 -6.25
N ILE A 187 -0.38 -5.01 -5.24
CA ILE A 187 -1.80 -4.98 -4.84
C ILE A 187 -2.66 -4.29 -5.92
N TYR A 188 -2.23 -3.13 -6.41
CA TYR A 188 -2.96 -2.39 -7.46
C TYR A 188 -3.12 -3.19 -8.75
N GLY A 189 -2.09 -3.92 -9.14
CA GLY A 189 -2.13 -4.81 -10.31
C GLY A 189 -2.94 -6.10 -10.10
N GLY A 190 -3.39 -6.39 -8.88
CA GLY A 190 -3.98 -7.69 -8.55
C GLY A 190 -2.99 -8.85 -8.77
N ILE A 191 -1.68 -8.55 -8.69
CA ILE A 191 -0.58 -9.48 -8.97
C ILE A 191 -0.35 -10.39 -7.78
N SER A 192 -0.41 -9.83 -6.57
CA SER A 192 -0.22 -10.50 -5.29
C SER A 192 -0.96 -9.74 -4.19
N ASP A 193 -1.31 -10.43 -3.09
CA ASP A 193 -1.73 -9.75 -1.87
C ASP A 193 -0.52 -9.17 -1.10
N ALA A 194 0.70 -9.56 -1.49
CA ALA A 194 2.00 -9.04 -1.04
C ALA A 194 2.14 -8.97 0.49
N ASP A 195 1.57 -9.96 1.20
CA ASP A 195 1.61 -10.07 2.64
C ASP A 195 2.93 -10.73 3.08
N MET A 196 3.79 -9.96 3.77
CA MET A 196 5.10 -10.45 4.23
C MET A 196 4.97 -11.46 5.37
N GLU A 197 3.94 -11.36 6.22
CA GLU A 197 3.74 -12.29 7.34
C GLU A 197 3.32 -13.68 6.82
N LYS A 198 2.58 -13.72 5.72
CA LYS A 198 2.25 -14.97 5.01
C LYS A 198 3.36 -15.45 4.06
N GLY A 199 4.44 -14.69 3.92
CA GLY A 199 5.53 -14.99 3.01
C GLY A 199 5.21 -14.81 1.53
N GLN A 200 4.14 -14.06 1.22
CA GLN A 200 3.77 -13.74 -0.16
C GLN A 200 4.66 -12.64 -0.77
N LEU A 201 5.27 -11.82 0.06
CA LEU A 201 6.36 -10.92 -0.28
C LEU A 201 7.51 -11.19 0.68
N ARG A 202 8.69 -11.44 0.12
CA ARG A 202 9.93 -11.68 0.87
C ARG A 202 11.01 -10.75 0.34
N CYS A 203 11.91 -10.32 1.19
CA CYS A 203 13.00 -9.44 0.82
C CYS A 203 14.31 -9.94 1.42
N ASP A 204 15.33 -10.09 0.58
CA ASP A 204 16.71 -10.25 0.99
C ASP A 204 17.44 -8.91 0.78
N VAL A 205 18.17 -8.47 1.81
CA VAL A 205 18.88 -7.19 1.81
C VAL A 205 20.36 -7.43 1.63
N ASN A 206 20.96 -6.80 0.64
CA ASN A 206 22.39 -6.73 0.45
C ASN A 206 22.86 -5.32 0.83
N VAL A 207 23.70 -5.21 1.87
CA VAL A 207 24.20 -3.93 2.36
C VAL A 207 25.73 -3.92 2.48
N SER A 208 26.34 -2.81 2.09
CA SER A 208 27.75 -2.55 2.28
C SER A 208 28.01 -1.10 2.63
N VAL A 209 29.14 -0.85 3.31
CA VAL A 209 29.62 0.50 3.61
C VAL A 209 31.05 0.67 3.11
N ARG A 210 31.39 1.87 2.64
CA ARG A 210 32.74 2.22 2.17
C ARG A 210 33.11 3.63 2.62
N PRO A 211 34.40 3.92 2.85
CA PRO A 211 34.84 5.28 3.12
C PRO A 211 34.52 6.22 1.93
N VAL A 212 34.16 7.47 2.23
CA VAL A 212 34.01 8.52 1.20
C VAL A 212 35.33 8.68 0.45
N GLY A 213 35.26 8.83 -0.87
CA GLY A 213 36.43 8.94 -1.75
C GLY A 213 37.00 7.60 -2.26
N THR A 214 36.32 6.48 -1.97
CA THR A 214 36.65 5.18 -2.58
C THR A 214 35.65 4.84 -3.67
N ASP A 215 36.12 4.36 -4.84
CA ASP A 215 35.26 3.99 -5.98
C ASP A 215 34.72 2.55 -5.87
N LYS A 216 35.46 1.66 -5.20
CA LYS A 216 35.04 0.25 -5.04
C LYS A 216 33.97 0.12 -3.96
N TYR A 217 32.94 -0.67 -4.25
CA TYR A 217 31.96 -1.06 -3.24
C TYR A 217 32.61 -1.72 -2.04
N GLY A 218 32.01 -1.55 -0.87
CA GLY A 218 32.41 -2.26 0.34
C GLY A 218 32.05 -3.74 0.28
N THR A 219 32.48 -4.48 1.30
CA THR A 219 32.14 -5.90 1.44
C THR A 219 30.64 -6.08 1.64
N LYS A 220 30.01 -6.83 0.76
CA LYS A 220 28.56 -7.09 0.77
C LYS A 220 28.19 -8.06 1.90
N ILE A 221 27.24 -7.66 2.73
CA ILE A 221 26.61 -8.51 3.75
C ILE A 221 25.15 -8.70 3.37
N GLU A 222 24.70 -9.95 3.35
CA GLU A 222 23.32 -10.33 3.06
C GLU A 222 22.54 -10.50 4.38
N ILE A 223 21.40 -9.84 4.50
CA ILE A 223 20.50 -9.98 5.66
C ILE A 223 19.23 -10.70 5.23
N LYS A 224 18.91 -11.77 5.96
CA LYS A 224 17.75 -12.64 5.75
C LYS A 224 16.79 -12.63 6.94
N ASN A 225 15.67 -13.33 6.81
CA ASN A 225 14.63 -13.46 7.84
C ASN A 225 13.93 -12.12 8.17
N LEU A 226 13.59 -11.38 7.13
CA LEU A 226 12.94 -10.09 7.22
C LEU A 226 11.44 -10.26 6.91
N ASN A 227 10.60 -10.24 7.95
CA ASN A 227 9.18 -10.60 7.86
C ASN A 227 8.24 -9.39 7.80
N SER A 228 8.79 -8.18 7.73
CA SER A 228 8.02 -6.94 7.58
C SER A 228 8.88 -5.83 6.97
N ILE A 229 8.25 -4.86 6.30
CA ILE A 229 8.93 -3.68 5.76
C ILE A 229 9.61 -2.90 6.89
N SER A 230 8.95 -2.76 8.04
CA SER A 230 9.55 -2.14 9.23
C SER A 230 10.73 -2.94 9.78
N GLY A 231 10.69 -4.27 9.67
CA GLY A 231 11.81 -5.15 10.05
C GLY A 231 13.04 -4.93 9.17
N VAL A 232 12.86 -4.74 7.86
CA VAL A 232 13.93 -4.36 6.93
C VAL A 232 14.61 -3.06 7.37
N ARG A 233 13.81 -2.04 7.65
CA ARG A 233 14.33 -0.74 8.14
C ARG A 233 15.12 -0.91 9.43
N ARG A 234 14.56 -1.62 10.44
CA ARG A 234 15.24 -1.84 11.74
C ARG A 234 16.56 -2.60 11.56
N ALA A 235 16.57 -3.64 10.73
CA ALA A 235 17.77 -4.41 10.45
C ALA A 235 18.88 -3.54 9.84
N LEU A 236 18.54 -2.65 8.91
CA LEU A 236 19.49 -1.72 8.31
C LEU A 236 19.99 -0.66 9.29
N ILE A 237 19.11 -0.13 10.15
CA ILE A 237 19.48 0.82 11.23
C ILE A 237 20.51 0.20 12.19
N PHE A 238 20.43 -1.10 12.45
CA PHE A 238 21.39 -1.82 13.25
C PHE A 238 22.69 -2.16 12.48
N GLU A 239 22.53 -2.72 11.28
CA GLU A 239 23.66 -3.32 10.54
C GLU A 239 24.64 -2.27 9.98
N ILE A 240 24.14 -1.14 9.49
CA ILE A 240 25.00 -0.08 8.93
C ILE A 240 25.99 0.47 9.98
N PRO A 241 25.56 0.91 11.18
CA PRO A 241 26.50 1.32 12.24
C PRO A 241 27.47 0.22 12.65
N ARG A 242 27.02 -1.05 12.74
CA ARG A 242 27.89 -2.20 13.06
C ARG A 242 29.04 -2.32 12.06
N GLN A 243 28.76 -2.23 10.75
CA GLN A 243 29.81 -2.29 9.71
C GLN A 243 30.76 -1.10 9.81
N VAL A 244 30.23 0.11 9.99
CA VAL A 244 31.02 1.34 10.15
C VAL A 244 31.96 1.25 11.36
N GLU A 245 31.47 0.73 12.48
CA GLU A 245 32.26 0.60 13.70
C GLU A 245 33.44 -0.37 13.52
N ILE A 246 33.20 -1.51 12.88
CA ILE A 246 34.27 -2.47 12.57
C ILE A 246 35.39 -1.82 11.75
N LEU A 247 34.99 -1.10 10.68
CA LEU A 247 35.95 -0.44 9.80
C LEU A 247 36.71 0.72 10.50
N ARG A 248 36.03 1.50 11.34
CA ARG A 248 36.62 2.59 12.13
C ARG A 248 37.68 2.07 13.11
N ASN A 249 37.46 0.88 13.68
CA ASN A 249 38.36 0.25 14.59
C ASN A 249 39.52 -0.52 13.87
N GLY A 250 39.66 -0.36 12.55
CA GLY A 250 40.68 -1.01 11.74
C GLY A 250 40.44 -2.49 11.47
N GLY A 251 39.24 -2.99 11.76
CA GLY A 251 38.82 -4.34 11.43
C GLY A 251 38.50 -4.51 9.95
N THR A 252 38.22 -5.74 9.53
CA THR A 252 37.83 -6.10 8.17
C THR A 252 36.50 -6.80 8.19
N LEU A 253 35.65 -6.48 7.18
CA LEU A 253 34.40 -7.18 6.94
C LEU A 253 34.61 -8.35 6.01
N GLN A 254 33.98 -9.48 6.30
CA GLN A 254 33.93 -10.65 5.43
C GLN A 254 32.56 -10.75 4.75
N GLN A 255 32.50 -11.36 3.57
CA GLN A 255 31.23 -11.61 2.92
C GLN A 255 30.46 -12.69 3.68
N GLU A 256 29.37 -12.30 4.31
CA GLU A 256 28.59 -13.16 5.19
C GLU A 256 27.09 -13.01 4.95
N THR A 257 26.34 -14.05 5.32
CA THR A 257 24.88 -14.01 5.43
C THR A 257 24.54 -13.91 6.92
N ARG A 258 23.73 -12.93 7.27
CA ARG A 258 23.26 -12.67 8.62
C ARG A 258 21.73 -12.84 8.69
N ARG A 259 21.23 -13.18 9.86
CA ARG A 259 19.79 -13.30 10.16
C ARG A 259 19.38 -12.13 11.04
N TRP A 260 18.28 -11.48 10.70
CA TRP A 260 17.64 -10.52 11.58
C TRP A 260 16.90 -11.24 12.71
N ASP A 261 17.16 -10.86 13.95
CA ASP A 261 16.41 -11.26 15.14
C ASP A 261 15.56 -10.06 15.61
N ASP A 262 14.28 -10.11 15.33
CA ASP A 262 13.39 -8.97 15.61
C ASP A 262 13.11 -8.78 17.12
N VAL A 263 13.26 -9.85 17.91
CA VAL A 263 13.08 -9.81 19.38
C VAL A 263 14.28 -9.16 20.06
N ARG A 264 15.50 -9.51 19.61
CA ARG A 264 16.75 -8.93 20.14
C ARG A 264 17.09 -7.59 19.49
N GLY A 265 16.56 -7.29 18.31
CA GLY A 265 16.87 -6.09 17.56
C GLY A 265 18.28 -6.07 16.99
N GLU A 266 18.83 -7.24 16.62
CA GLU A 266 20.21 -7.39 16.14
C GLU A 266 20.30 -8.36 14.94
N THR A 267 21.39 -8.25 14.17
CA THR A 267 21.74 -9.26 13.17
C THR A 267 22.70 -10.29 13.76
N THR A 268 22.47 -11.57 13.49
CA THR A 268 23.34 -12.69 13.93
C THR A 268 23.94 -13.40 12.72
N LEU A 269 25.19 -13.85 12.84
CA LEU A 269 25.89 -14.58 11.78
C LEU A 269 25.19 -15.93 11.52
N MET A 270 24.86 -16.21 10.25
CA MET A 270 24.37 -17.53 9.81
C MET A 270 25.52 -18.33 9.16
N ARG A 271 26.22 -17.72 8.22
CA ARG A 271 27.33 -18.37 7.49
C ARG A 271 28.27 -17.32 6.89
N ILE A 272 29.52 -17.70 6.72
CA ILE A 272 30.50 -16.95 5.93
C ILE A 272 30.46 -17.52 4.51
N LYS A 273 30.47 -16.68 3.49
CA LYS A 273 30.52 -17.10 2.09
C LYS A 273 31.99 -17.25 1.67
N GLU A 274 32.49 -18.49 1.63
CA GLU A 274 33.86 -18.76 1.17
C GLU A 274 33.97 -18.72 -0.36
N SER A 275 32.89 -19.02 -1.09
CA SER A 275 32.82 -18.96 -2.56
C SER A 275 31.38 -18.70 -3.04
N ALA A 276 31.24 -18.13 -4.22
CA ALA A 276 29.94 -18.04 -4.89
C ALA A 276 29.49 -19.46 -5.29
N HIS A 277 28.22 -19.78 -5.00
CA HIS A 277 27.63 -21.04 -5.46
C HIS A 277 27.51 -21.01 -6.99
N ASP A 278 28.08 -21.99 -7.68
CA ASP A 278 27.84 -22.22 -9.09
C ASP A 278 26.59 -23.09 -9.24
N TYR A 279 25.49 -22.47 -9.65
CA TYR A 279 24.22 -23.16 -9.85
C TYR A 279 24.14 -23.91 -11.18
N ARG A 280 25.17 -23.86 -12.04
CA ARG A 280 25.24 -24.58 -13.30
C ARG A 280 23.95 -24.44 -14.12
N TYR A 281 23.54 -23.19 -14.37
CA TYR A 281 22.35 -22.91 -15.17
C TYR A 281 22.46 -23.50 -16.56
N PHE A 282 21.38 -24.13 -17.03
CA PHE A 282 21.21 -24.54 -18.40
C PHE A 282 19.72 -24.49 -18.80
N PRO A 283 19.36 -24.30 -20.08
CA PRO A 283 17.98 -24.26 -20.52
C PRO A 283 17.23 -25.52 -20.11
N ASP A 284 16.01 -25.36 -19.58
CA ASP A 284 15.15 -26.50 -19.29
C ASP A 284 14.75 -27.19 -20.60
N PRO A 285 15.07 -28.50 -20.78
CA PRO A 285 14.83 -29.18 -22.05
C PRO A 285 13.36 -29.46 -22.35
N ASP A 286 12.49 -29.39 -21.33
CA ASP A 286 11.07 -29.70 -21.44
C ASP A 286 10.21 -28.44 -21.67
N LEU A 287 10.83 -27.24 -21.61
CA LEU A 287 10.16 -25.95 -21.79
C LEU A 287 10.72 -25.21 -23.00
N LEU A 288 9.86 -24.97 -23.98
CA LEU A 288 10.25 -24.18 -25.17
C LEU A 288 10.35 -22.69 -24.81
N PRO A 289 11.23 -21.93 -25.49
CA PRO A 289 11.25 -20.48 -25.40
C PRO A 289 9.89 -19.86 -25.71
N VAL A 290 9.48 -18.87 -24.93
CA VAL A 290 8.15 -18.25 -24.96
C VAL A 290 8.20 -16.95 -25.76
N LYS A 291 7.39 -16.85 -26.80
CA LYS A 291 7.12 -15.59 -27.51
C LYS A 291 6.18 -14.75 -26.64
N THR A 292 6.59 -13.54 -26.29
CA THR A 292 5.92 -12.71 -25.28
C THR A 292 4.85 -11.77 -25.83
N ALA A 293 4.74 -11.60 -27.15
CA ALA A 293 3.87 -10.58 -27.75
C ALA A 293 2.40 -10.65 -27.28
N SER A 294 1.79 -11.84 -27.29
CA SER A 294 0.40 -12.03 -26.83
C SER A 294 0.24 -11.82 -25.31
N ILE A 295 1.27 -12.18 -24.55
CA ILE A 295 1.31 -12.01 -23.09
C ILE A 295 1.37 -10.52 -22.73
N VAL A 296 2.23 -9.77 -23.44
CA VAL A 296 2.38 -8.32 -23.25
C VAL A 296 1.08 -7.59 -23.60
N GLU A 297 0.43 -7.97 -24.70
CA GLU A 297 -0.84 -7.36 -25.09
C GLU A 297 -1.94 -7.63 -24.05
N ALA A 298 -2.06 -8.87 -23.59
CA ALA A 298 -3.00 -9.22 -22.53
C ALA A 298 -2.70 -8.47 -21.22
N ALA A 299 -1.42 -8.27 -20.87
CA ALA A 299 -1.01 -7.51 -19.70
C ALA A 299 -1.32 -6.00 -19.85
N ARG A 300 -1.11 -5.42 -21.04
CA ARG A 300 -1.46 -4.01 -21.33
C ARG A 300 -2.95 -3.71 -21.12
N LEU A 301 -3.81 -4.61 -21.58
CA LEU A 301 -5.27 -4.46 -21.41
C LEU A 301 -5.71 -4.52 -19.93
N ARG A 302 -4.89 -5.11 -19.07
CA ARG A 302 -5.15 -5.26 -17.64
C ARG A 302 -4.46 -4.19 -16.79
N LYS A 303 -3.55 -3.38 -17.37
CA LYS A 303 -2.78 -2.40 -16.62
C LYS A 303 -3.74 -1.38 -15.97
N PRO A 304 -3.80 -1.32 -14.62
CA PRO A 304 -4.61 -0.34 -13.93
C PRO A 304 -3.95 1.03 -13.97
N GLU A 305 -4.70 2.07 -13.63
CA GLU A 305 -4.13 3.36 -13.25
C GLU A 305 -3.28 3.19 -11.99
N LEU A 306 -2.06 3.70 -12.02
CA LEU A 306 -1.09 3.56 -10.94
C LEU A 306 -1.40 4.50 -9.76
N PRO A 307 -0.97 4.19 -8.52
CA PRO A 307 -1.24 5.03 -7.36
C PRO A 307 -0.87 6.50 -7.55
N TRP A 308 0.28 6.79 -8.15
CA TRP A 308 0.75 8.16 -8.42
C TRP A 308 0.00 8.85 -9.58
N GLU A 309 -0.45 8.10 -10.59
CA GLU A 309 -1.32 8.62 -11.65
C GLU A 309 -2.69 9.00 -11.07
N LYS A 310 -3.25 8.12 -10.24
CA LYS A 310 -4.50 8.32 -9.53
C LYS A 310 -4.42 9.52 -8.57
N ARG A 311 -3.32 9.70 -7.84
CA ARG A 311 -3.06 10.88 -7.01
C ARG A 311 -3.14 12.16 -7.84
N THR A 312 -2.44 12.21 -8.98
CA THR A 312 -2.45 13.37 -9.88
C THR A 312 -3.86 13.66 -10.38
N ARG A 313 -4.59 12.63 -10.78
CA ARG A 313 -5.97 12.75 -11.25
C ARG A 313 -6.93 13.20 -10.13
N PHE A 314 -6.78 12.74 -8.91
CA PHE A 314 -7.61 13.19 -7.79
C PHE A 314 -7.46 14.68 -7.51
N VAL A 315 -6.25 15.22 -7.64
CA VAL A 315 -6.01 16.67 -7.53
C VAL A 315 -6.69 17.41 -8.68
N SER A 316 -6.52 16.96 -9.94
CA SER A 316 -7.06 17.65 -11.12
C SER A 316 -8.58 17.56 -11.19
N ASP A 317 -9.18 16.38 -11.00
CA ASP A 317 -10.58 16.12 -11.30
C ASP A 317 -11.50 16.41 -10.12
N PHE A 318 -11.03 16.19 -8.89
CA PHE A 318 -11.83 16.37 -7.68
C PHE A 318 -11.46 17.60 -6.86
N GLY A 319 -10.37 18.31 -7.22
CA GLY A 319 -9.93 19.53 -6.53
C GLY A 319 -9.48 19.31 -5.08
N VAL A 320 -9.12 18.09 -4.71
CA VAL A 320 -8.58 17.77 -3.38
C VAL A 320 -7.12 18.24 -3.27
N SER A 321 -6.62 18.40 -2.03
CA SER A 321 -5.22 18.74 -1.86
C SER A 321 -4.32 17.56 -2.26
N ASP A 322 -3.05 17.83 -2.59
CA ASP A 322 -2.08 16.80 -2.93
C ASP A 322 -1.87 15.80 -1.78
N TYR A 323 -1.93 16.28 -0.55
CA TYR A 323 -1.89 15.43 0.65
C TYR A 323 -3.12 14.51 0.74
N ASP A 324 -4.34 15.05 0.57
CA ASP A 324 -5.56 14.26 0.63
C ASP A 324 -5.59 13.23 -0.49
N ALA A 325 -5.21 13.63 -1.71
CA ALA A 325 -5.08 12.73 -2.86
C ALA A 325 -4.11 11.58 -2.59
N SER A 326 -2.99 11.87 -1.92
CA SER A 326 -2.00 10.86 -1.55
C SER A 326 -2.56 9.85 -0.53
N VAL A 327 -3.29 10.33 0.48
CA VAL A 327 -3.91 9.45 1.49
C VAL A 327 -4.96 8.55 0.81
N LEU A 328 -5.80 9.13 -0.04
CA LEU A 328 -6.88 8.41 -0.73
C LEU A 328 -6.37 7.41 -1.77
N ALA A 329 -5.28 7.72 -2.47
CA ALA A 329 -4.69 6.84 -3.47
C ALA A 329 -3.71 5.80 -2.90
N ASN A 330 -3.43 5.83 -1.59
CA ASN A 330 -2.47 4.91 -0.97
C ASN A 330 -2.96 3.46 -0.95
N ASP A 331 -4.27 3.25 -0.85
CA ASP A 331 -4.91 1.94 -0.86
C ASP A 331 -5.93 1.87 -2.00
N LEU A 332 -5.94 0.75 -2.76
CA LEU A 332 -6.80 0.59 -3.94
C LEU A 332 -8.30 0.60 -3.58
N ALA A 333 -8.67 -0.06 -2.50
CA ALA A 333 -10.06 -0.15 -2.07
C ALA A 333 -10.55 1.21 -1.57
N LEU A 334 -9.71 1.94 -0.82
CA LEU A 334 -9.98 3.30 -0.38
C LEU A 334 -10.12 4.27 -1.57
N ALA A 335 -9.23 4.19 -2.54
CA ALA A 335 -9.31 4.98 -3.77
C ALA A 335 -10.62 4.74 -4.52
N SER A 336 -11.00 3.47 -4.68
CA SER A 336 -12.27 3.08 -5.34
C SER A 336 -13.49 3.56 -4.56
N TYR A 337 -13.43 3.49 -3.23
CA TYR A 337 -14.48 4.01 -2.35
C TYR A 337 -14.65 5.53 -2.54
N PHE A 338 -13.55 6.27 -2.50
CA PHE A 338 -13.57 7.73 -2.70
C PHE A 338 -14.10 8.10 -4.10
N GLU A 339 -13.59 7.46 -5.15
CA GLU A 339 -14.06 7.73 -6.52
C GLU A 339 -15.57 7.51 -6.66
N THR A 340 -16.09 6.45 -6.04
CA THR A 340 -17.52 6.13 -6.09
C THR A 340 -18.34 7.16 -5.31
N ALA A 341 -17.88 7.55 -4.11
CA ALA A 341 -18.55 8.55 -3.29
C ALA A 341 -18.46 9.96 -3.90
N ALA A 342 -17.31 10.32 -4.50
CA ALA A 342 -17.10 11.65 -5.07
C ALA A 342 -17.80 11.87 -6.41
N ARG A 343 -18.18 10.81 -7.13
CA ARG A 343 -18.78 10.90 -8.47
C ARG A 343 -20.11 11.66 -8.50
N GLY A 344 -20.92 11.53 -7.45
CA GLY A 344 -22.21 12.23 -7.29
C GLY A 344 -22.14 13.52 -6.49
N ALA A 345 -20.98 13.81 -5.88
CA ALA A 345 -20.84 14.90 -4.93
C ALA A 345 -20.76 16.27 -5.62
N LYS A 346 -21.52 17.25 -5.10
CA LYS A 346 -21.40 18.66 -5.51
C LYS A 346 -20.02 19.23 -5.14
N LYS A 347 -19.43 18.77 -4.05
CA LYS A 347 -18.12 19.19 -3.54
C LYS A 347 -17.28 17.98 -3.16
N PRO A 348 -16.59 17.34 -4.10
CA PRO A 348 -15.75 16.14 -3.85
C PRO A 348 -14.75 16.30 -2.71
N LYS A 349 -14.21 17.51 -2.52
CA LYS A 349 -13.30 17.83 -1.41
C LYS A 349 -13.94 17.59 -0.02
N ASN A 350 -15.23 17.84 0.13
CA ASN A 350 -15.93 17.60 1.39
C ASN A 350 -16.07 16.08 1.64
N VAL A 351 -16.32 15.30 0.59
CA VAL A 351 -16.32 13.82 0.66
C VAL A 351 -14.93 13.31 1.11
N ALA A 352 -13.85 13.82 0.51
CA ALA A 352 -12.49 13.50 0.91
C ALA A 352 -12.24 13.78 2.40
N ASN A 353 -12.65 14.97 2.88
CA ASN A 353 -12.52 15.35 4.28
C ASN A 353 -13.27 14.39 5.23
N TRP A 354 -14.49 13.98 4.88
CA TRP A 354 -15.26 13.02 5.67
C TRP A 354 -14.62 11.64 5.69
N ILE A 355 -14.08 11.20 4.56
CA ILE A 355 -13.36 9.92 4.50
C ILE A 355 -12.11 9.98 5.40
N ILE A 356 -11.25 10.98 5.20
CA ILE A 356 -9.94 11.05 5.87
C ILE A 356 -10.08 11.27 7.39
N ASN A 357 -10.98 12.17 7.80
CA ASN A 357 -11.05 12.58 9.20
C ASN A 357 -12.03 11.75 10.04
N ASP A 358 -13.17 11.34 9.46
CA ASP A 358 -14.24 10.68 10.21
C ASP A 358 -14.30 9.17 9.89
N LEU A 359 -14.36 8.78 8.60
CA LEU A 359 -14.52 7.38 8.22
C LEU A 359 -13.31 6.52 8.60
N LEU A 360 -12.10 6.93 8.20
CA LEU A 360 -10.88 6.18 8.55
C LEU A 360 -10.67 6.08 10.06
N SER A 361 -11.03 7.11 10.81
CA SER A 361 -10.97 7.09 12.28
C SER A 361 -11.96 6.07 12.88
N ALA A 362 -13.22 6.07 12.41
CA ALA A 362 -14.24 5.14 12.87
C ALA A 362 -13.89 3.69 12.53
N MET A 363 -13.39 3.44 11.32
CA MET A 363 -12.95 2.13 10.87
C MET A 363 -11.76 1.61 11.69
N SER A 364 -10.77 2.47 11.96
CA SER A 364 -9.62 2.12 12.79
C SER A 364 -10.05 1.75 14.22
N ALA A 365 -10.97 2.51 14.81
CA ALA A 365 -11.50 2.23 16.13
C ALA A 365 -12.28 0.90 16.20
N ALA A 366 -12.96 0.54 15.11
CA ALA A 366 -13.72 -0.71 15.00
C ALA A 366 -12.90 -1.90 14.47
N SER A 367 -11.63 -1.68 14.08
CA SER A 367 -10.76 -2.68 13.43
C SER A 367 -11.40 -3.27 12.16
N VAL A 368 -12.06 -2.44 11.34
CA VAL A 368 -12.75 -2.82 10.10
C VAL A 368 -11.96 -2.30 8.90
N ASN A 369 -11.83 -3.12 7.85
CA ASN A 369 -11.23 -2.71 6.58
C ASN A 369 -12.23 -1.96 5.69
N ILE A 370 -11.73 -1.18 4.72
CA ILE A 370 -12.59 -0.40 3.81
C ILE A 370 -13.52 -1.28 2.97
N SER A 371 -13.10 -2.50 2.64
CA SER A 371 -13.93 -3.50 1.93
C SER A 371 -15.17 -3.93 2.72
N ASP A 372 -15.09 -3.88 4.05
CA ASP A 372 -16.14 -4.29 4.97
C ASP A 372 -16.83 -3.09 5.63
N CYS A 373 -16.61 -1.88 5.08
CA CYS A 373 -17.17 -0.64 5.60
C CYS A 373 -18.72 -0.68 5.62
N PRO A 374 -19.35 -0.45 6.80
CA PRO A 374 -20.82 -0.50 6.89
C PRO A 374 -21.50 0.66 6.17
N ILE A 375 -20.79 1.75 5.87
CA ILE A 375 -21.31 2.89 5.10
C ILE A 375 -20.97 2.69 3.62
N ALA A 376 -21.98 2.54 2.78
CA ALA A 376 -21.78 2.50 1.34
C ALA A 376 -21.29 3.86 0.82
N PRO A 377 -20.42 3.90 -0.24
CA PRO A 377 -19.92 5.17 -0.80
C PRO A 377 -21.04 6.17 -1.17
N SER A 378 -22.14 5.68 -1.76
CA SER A 378 -23.31 6.50 -2.11
C SER A 378 -24.02 7.09 -0.88
N SER A 379 -24.05 6.37 0.24
CA SER A 379 -24.65 6.87 1.48
C SER A 379 -23.80 7.96 2.13
N LEU A 380 -22.47 7.88 2.00
CA LEU A 380 -21.57 8.94 2.46
C LEU A 380 -21.76 10.21 1.58
N ASP A 381 -21.84 10.07 0.27
CA ASP A 381 -22.15 11.17 -0.64
C ASP A 381 -23.48 11.83 -0.28
N GLU A 382 -24.53 11.04 -0.02
CA GLU A 382 -25.83 11.55 0.42
C GLU A 382 -25.72 12.40 1.69
N LEU A 383 -25.00 11.92 2.71
CA LEU A 383 -24.74 12.67 3.95
C LEU A 383 -24.07 14.01 3.66
N VAL A 384 -22.99 13.99 2.87
CA VAL A 384 -22.23 15.21 2.54
C VAL A 384 -23.10 16.20 1.76
N ASN A 385 -23.90 15.71 0.80
CA ASN A 385 -24.81 16.55 0.04
C ASN A 385 -25.93 17.17 0.91
N LEU A 386 -26.44 16.46 1.93
CA LEU A 386 -27.40 17.01 2.90
C LEU A 386 -26.79 18.14 3.75
N ILE A 387 -25.53 18.00 4.13
CA ILE A 387 -24.78 19.03 4.87
C ILE A 387 -24.50 20.23 3.97
N ASP A 388 -24.01 20.00 2.75
CA ASP A 388 -23.67 21.05 1.78
C ASP A 388 -24.92 21.84 1.30
N ALA A 389 -26.07 21.20 1.28
CA ALA A 389 -27.36 21.84 0.99
C ALA A 389 -27.95 22.60 2.19
N GLY A 390 -27.32 22.51 3.37
CA GLY A 390 -27.84 23.11 4.60
C GLY A 390 -29.12 22.41 5.12
N SER A 391 -29.41 21.21 4.66
CA SER A 391 -30.55 20.43 5.18
C SER A 391 -30.32 19.94 6.61
N ILE A 392 -29.09 19.72 6.97
CA ILE A 392 -28.60 19.44 8.33
C ILE A 392 -27.29 20.20 8.57
N ASN A 393 -27.01 20.55 9.81
CA ASN A 393 -25.74 21.19 10.16
C ASN A 393 -24.64 20.16 10.41
N SER A 394 -23.37 20.60 10.48
CA SER A 394 -22.21 19.71 10.67
C SER A 394 -22.27 18.88 11.96
N LYS A 395 -22.86 19.39 13.03
CA LYS A 395 -23.02 18.64 14.29
C LYS A 395 -24.02 17.49 14.10
N GLN A 396 -25.18 17.78 13.51
CA GLN A 396 -26.17 16.76 13.15
C GLN A 396 -25.58 15.74 12.17
N GLY A 397 -24.74 16.20 11.21
CA GLY A 397 -24.04 15.33 10.28
C GLY A 397 -23.16 14.30 10.98
N LYS A 398 -22.44 14.68 12.06
CA LYS A 398 -21.64 13.73 12.86
C LYS A 398 -22.50 12.73 13.63
N GLU A 399 -23.64 13.16 14.14
CA GLU A 399 -24.62 12.27 14.82
C GLU A 399 -25.22 11.27 13.83
N VAL A 400 -25.58 11.72 12.63
CA VAL A 400 -26.09 10.86 11.54
C VAL A 400 -25.00 9.89 11.09
N PHE A 401 -23.76 10.35 10.89
CA PHE A 401 -22.64 9.51 10.50
C PHE A 401 -22.36 8.37 11.52
N ALA A 402 -22.37 8.68 12.80
CA ALA A 402 -22.16 7.67 13.84
C ALA A 402 -23.25 6.58 13.80
N GLU A 403 -24.49 6.96 13.54
CA GLU A 403 -25.59 6.01 13.39
C GLU A 403 -25.54 5.23 12.09
N MET A 404 -25.16 5.87 10.96
CA MET A 404 -24.88 5.18 9.71
C MET A 404 -23.83 4.09 9.90
N PHE A 405 -22.73 4.41 10.62
CA PHE A 405 -21.64 3.47 10.85
C PHE A 405 -22.07 2.28 11.72
N SER A 406 -22.96 2.50 12.71
CA SER A 406 -23.43 1.45 13.60
C SER A 406 -24.57 0.60 13.02
N THR A 407 -25.40 1.15 12.13
CA THR A 407 -26.63 0.50 11.64
C THR A 407 -26.61 0.14 10.16
N GLY A 408 -25.72 0.75 9.37
CA GLY A 408 -25.70 0.61 7.90
C GLY A 408 -26.86 1.33 7.18
N LYS A 409 -27.70 2.09 7.90
CA LYS A 409 -28.80 2.87 7.29
C LYS A 409 -28.27 4.05 6.48
N SER A 410 -29.02 4.48 5.46
CA SER A 410 -28.68 5.68 4.69
C SER A 410 -28.91 6.97 5.50
N ALA A 411 -28.21 8.05 5.11
CA ALA A 411 -28.31 9.34 5.77
C ALA A 411 -29.73 9.90 5.74
N ALA A 412 -30.43 9.80 4.60
CA ALA A 412 -31.80 10.31 4.45
C ALA A 412 -32.76 9.63 5.41
N VAL A 413 -32.67 8.30 5.56
CA VAL A 413 -33.55 7.54 6.48
C VAL A 413 -33.34 8.01 7.92
N ILE A 414 -32.08 8.16 8.38
CA ILE A 414 -31.78 8.59 9.74
C ILE A 414 -32.26 10.03 9.99
N VAL A 415 -32.03 10.91 9.02
CA VAL A 415 -32.48 12.32 9.09
C VAL A 415 -34.00 12.42 9.19
N GLU A 416 -34.73 11.57 8.47
CA GLU A 416 -36.21 11.50 8.52
C GLU A 416 -36.67 10.91 9.85
N GLU A 417 -36.17 9.76 10.26
CA GLU A 417 -36.51 9.07 11.52
C GLU A 417 -36.33 9.99 12.75
N LYS A 418 -35.26 10.81 12.75
CA LYS A 418 -34.94 11.73 13.87
C LYS A 418 -35.57 13.14 13.70
N GLY A 419 -36.17 13.43 12.57
CA GLY A 419 -36.71 14.76 12.31
C GLY A 419 -35.66 15.88 12.34
N LEU A 420 -34.45 15.60 11.80
CA LEU A 420 -33.28 16.49 11.85
C LEU A 420 -33.26 17.53 10.73
N LYS A 421 -34.18 17.43 9.77
CA LYS A 421 -34.24 18.35 8.62
C LYS A 421 -34.43 19.78 9.09
N GLN A 422 -33.52 20.67 8.66
CA GLN A 422 -33.58 22.07 9.03
C GLN A 422 -34.77 22.74 8.29
N GLU A 423 -35.45 23.62 9.03
CA GLU A 423 -36.45 24.51 8.49
C GLU A 423 -35.79 25.54 7.57
N SER A 424 -36.11 25.53 6.30
CA SER A 424 -35.62 26.49 5.29
C SER A 424 -36.72 27.39 4.81
N ASP A 425 -37.93 27.27 5.39
CA ASP A 425 -39.03 28.19 5.09
C ASP A 425 -38.70 29.58 5.64
N THR A 426 -38.52 30.52 4.73
CA THR A 426 -38.15 31.89 5.03
C THR A 426 -39.17 32.54 5.99
N GLY A 427 -40.45 32.22 5.86
CA GLY A 427 -41.50 32.76 6.72
C GLY A 427 -41.42 32.25 8.16
N ALA A 428 -41.15 30.96 8.34
CA ALA A 428 -40.98 30.40 9.69
C ALA A 428 -39.72 30.95 10.38
N ILE A 429 -38.59 31.09 9.63
CA ILE A 429 -37.34 31.67 10.17
C ILE A 429 -37.52 33.17 10.47
N GLU A 430 -38.23 33.92 9.64
CA GLU A 430 -38.57 35.32 9.89
C GLU A 430 -39.33 35.52 11.20
N ALA A 431 -40.27 34.65 11.52
CA ALA A 431 -41.00 34.70 12.80
C ALA A 431 -40.06 34.51 13.98
N PHE A 432 -39.12 33.56 13.95
CA PHE A 432 -38.12 33.39 14.97
C PHE A 432 -37.17 34.59 15.09
N VAL A 433 -36.79 35.20 13.97
CA VAL A 433 -35.94 36.39 13.94
C VAL A 433 -36.67 37.58 14.58
N ASP A 434 -37.95 37.80 14.24
CA ASP A 434 -38.72 38.88 14.82
C ASP A 434 -38.88 38.74 16.36
N GLU A 435 -39.15 37.53 16.82
CA GLU A 435 -39.23 37.23 18.26
C GLU A 435 -37.91 37.49 18.96
N VAL A 436 -36.76 37.08 18.37
CA VAL A 436 -35.42 37.31 18.94
C VAL A 436 -35.06 38.79 18.94
N ILE A 437 -35.39 39.55 17.88
CA ILE A 437 -35.17 41.00 17.83
C ILE A 437 -35.97 41.69 18.96
N ALA A 438 -37.23 41.34 19.13
CA ALA A 438 -38.08 41.91 20.15
C ALA A 438 -37.63 41.59 21.56
N ALA A 439 -37.11 40.37 21.81
CA ALA A 439 -36.66 39.90 23.11
C ALA A 439 -35.28 40.42 23.50
N ASN A 440 -34.47 40.95 22.56
CA ASN A 440 -33.05 41.33 22.79
C ASN A 440 -32.74 42.77 22.35
N PRO A 441 -33.37 43.81 22.90
CA PRO A 441 -33.22 45.20 22.45
C PRO A 441 -31.78 45.73 22.69
N GLY A 442 -31.05 45.27 23.69
CA GLY A 442 -29.67 45.66 23.96
C GLY A 442 -28.69 45.20 22.85
N PRO A 443 -28.58 43.90 22.55
CA PRO A 443 -27.80 43.40 21.41
C PRO A 443 -28.18 43.96 20.06
N VAL A 444 -29.45 44.27 19.85
CA VAL A 444 -29.93 44.95 18.63
C VAL A 444 -29.35 46.39 18.55
N ALA A 445 -29.39 47.14 19.64
CA ALA A 445 -28.75 48.47 19.70
C ALA A 445 -27.24 48.39 19.52
N ASP A 446 -26.56 47.42 20.13
CA ASP A 446 -25.12 47.15 19.97
C ASP A 446 -24.75 46.89 18.50
N TYR A 447 -25.56 46.11 17.77
CA TYR A 447 -25.30 45.86 16.34
C TYR A 447 -25.46 47.15 15.50
N LYS A 448 -26.52 47.94 15.78
CA LYS A 448 -26.74 49.25 15.14
C LYS A 448 -25.65 50.28 15.41
N THR A 449 -24.91 50.13 16.52
CA THR A 449 -23.71 50.94 16.84
C THR A 449 -22.41 50.40 16.25
N GLY A 450 -22.47 49.31 15.42
CA GLY A 450 -21.33 48.75 14.68
C GLY A 450 -20.62 47.58 15.39
N LYS A 451 -21.16 47.00 16.47
CA LYS A 451 -20.58 45.82 17.12
C LYS A 451 -20.97 44.55 16.39
N ALA A 452 -20.15 44.09 15.41
CA ALA A 452 -20.42 42.88 14.59
C ALA A 452 -20.63 41.59 15.44
N SER A 453 -20.07 41.50 16.67
CA SER A 453 -20.25 40.35 17.56
C SER A 453 -21.70 40.18 18.04
N ALA A 454 -22.49 41.24 18.08
CA ALA A 454 -23.89 41.20 18.47
C ALA A 454 -24.76 40.41 17.49
N LEU A 455 -24.42 40.41 16.21
CA LEU A 455 -25.08 39.57 15.21
C LEU A 455 -24.96 38.08 15.50
N ASN A 456 -23.75 37.64 15.89
CA ASN A 456 -23.50 36.24 16.24
C ASN A 456 -24.29 35.81 17.48
N PHE A 457 -24.43 36.72 18.49
CA PHE A 457 -25.28 36.50 19.63
C PHE A 457 -26.76 36.33 19.24
N LEU A 458 -27.28 37.22 18.41
CA LEU A 458 -28.67 37.15 17.90
C LEU A 458 -28.90 35.88 17.09
N LYS A 459 -27.96 35.50 16.21
CA LYS A 459 -28.02 34.22 15.49
C LYS A 459 -28.11 33.03 16.48
N GLY A 460 -27.30 33.06 17.56
CA GLY A 460 -27.34 32.05 18.62
C GLY A 460 -28.70 31.97 19.31
N GLN A 461 -29.41 33.12 19.54
CA GLN A 461 -30.73 33.14 20.13
C GLN A 461 -31.78 32.55 19.17
N VAL A 462 -31.74 32.86 17.85
CA VAL A 462 -32.60 32.25 16.83
C VAL A 462 -32.41 30.73 16.80
N MET A 463 -31.17 30.27 16.86
CA MET A 463 -30.87 28.82 16.91
C MET A 463 -31.42 28.16 18.17
N LYS A 464 -31.33 28.84 19.31
CA LYS A 464 -31.87 28.35 20.58
C LYS A 464 -33.42 28.28 20.55
N LEU A 465 -34.06 29.32 20.05
CA LEU A 465 -35.53 29.41 19.97
C LEU A 465 -36.09 28.36 19.01
N SER A 466 -35.47 28.19 17.85
CA SER A 466 -35.83 27.16 16.84
C SER A 466 -35.40 25.72 17.26
N LYS A 467 -34.81 25.54 18.44
CA LYS A 467 -34.21 24.25 18.90
C LYS A 467 -33.24 23.64 17.88
N GLY A 468 -32.48 24.49 17.22
CA GLY A 468 -31.50 24.07 16.20
C GLY A 468 -32.11 23.76 14.80
N LYS A 469 -33.41 24.00 14.59
CA LYS A 469 -34.05 23.70 13.34
C LYS A 469 -33.90 24.79 12.27
N ALA A 470 -33.74 26.08 12.65
CA ALA A 470 -33.52 27.16 11.67
C ALA A 470 -32.17 26.99 10.96
N ASN A 471 -32.15 27.32 9.64
CA ASN A 471 -30.89 27.38 8.89
C ASN A 471 -30.05 28.61 9.39
N PRO A 472 -28.84 28.43 9.94
CA PRO A 472 -28.07 29.53 10.52
C PRO A 472 -27.63 30.60 9.53
N ALA A 473 -27.37 30.21 8.25
CA ALA A 473 -27.01 31.16 7.21
C ALA A 473 -28.20 32.05 6.83
N LEU A 474 -29.34 31.43 6.59
CA LEU A 474 -30.58 32.15 6.26
C LEU A 474 -31.07 33.04 7.42
N ALA A 475 -31.00 32.53 8.67
CA ALA A 475 -31.30 33.33 9.84
C ALA A 475 -30.37 34.55 9.97
N GLY A 476 -29.09 34.41 9.60
CA GLY A 476 -28.13 35.50 9.55
C GLY A 476 -28.48 36.55 8.51
N GLU A 477 -28.83 36.15 7.28
CA GLU A 477 -29.23 37.06 6.20
C GLU A 477 -30.49 37.84 6.56
N ILE A 478 -31.46 37.14 7.16
CA ILE A 478 -32.71 37.78 7.59
C ILE A 478 -32.48 38.77 8.73
N LEU A 479 -31.64 38.40 9.72
CA LEU A 479 -31.23 39.31 10.79
C LEU A 479 -30.54 40.54 10.24
N GLU A 480 -29.57 40.39 9.33
CA GLU A 480 -28.87 41.52 8.70
C GLU A 480 -29.86 42.46 7.96
N LYS A 481 -30.78 41.89 7.18
CA LYS A 481 -31.80 42.67 6.46
C LYS A 481 -32.75 43.43 7.38
N LYS A 482 -33.11 42.86 8.53
CA LYS A 482 -34.06 43.47 9.48
C LYS A 482 -33.42 44.43 10.49
N LEU A 483 -32.11 44.36 10.67
CA LEU A 483 -31.34 45.21 11.61
C LEU A 483 -30.74 46.46 10.93
N VAL A 484 -30.66 46.48 9.61
CA VAL A 484 -30.32 47.68 8.81
C VAL A 484 -31.53 48.58 8.74
#